data_1c1c6b6737c1b0751f4f8dfc349d7af6
#
_entry.id   1c1c6b6737c1b0751f4f8dfc349d7af6
#
_cell.length_a   1.000
_cell.length_b   1.000
_cell.length_c   1.000
_cell.angle_alpha   90.00
_cell.angle_beta   90.00
_cell.angle_gamma   90.00
#
_symmetry.space_group_name_H-M   'P 1'
#
loop_
_entity.id
_entity.type
_entity.pdbx_description
1 polymer ?
#
loop_
_entity_poly.entity_id
_entity_poly.type
_entity_poly.pdbx_seq_one_letter_code
_entity_poly.pdbx_strand_id
1 'polypeptide(L)'
;MGQLDDKTALVTGASSGIGLAIARRFAAEGATVYLTGRRKAALDAAAAQVGARGIAVQGDASDLGDLDRLFAEIANRGGRLDIVVANAGVGDYAPLGAITEAEYDRTTSINLKGTVFTVQKALPLLTAGASVILLSSSSALRATPGLGVYAATKAAIRSLARTWAAELTGRGIRVNALTPGPVETPGLNDLLAAFPHDDRPATAEPAPPTPLGRAGRPDEVAAAALYLAGDHSTFTTGAELFVDGGATQL
;
A
#
# COMPACT_ATOMS: atom_id res chain seq x y z
N MET A 1 10.97 -22.15 10.36
CA MET A 1 10.56 -20.87 10.94
C MET A 1 10.38 -19.89 9.81
N GLY A 2 9.25 -19.19 9.78
CA GLY A 2 9.00 -18.15 8.79
C GLY A 2 9.80 -16.88 9.07
N GLN A 3 9.97 -16.02 8.07
CA GLN A 3 10.75 -14.77 8.21
C GLN A 3 10.08 -13.75 9.14
N LEU A 4 8.78 -13.90 9.41
CA LEU A 4 7.97 -13.00 10.24
C LEU A 4 7.31 -13.72 11.44
N ASP A 5 7.91 -14.82 11.89
CA ASP A 5 7.40 -15.51 13.08
C ASP A 5 7.31 -14.55 14.28
N ASP A 6 6.18 -14.62 15.00
CA ASP A 6 5.84 -13.77 16.14
C ASP A 6 5.72 -12.26 15.87
N LYS A 7 5.73 -11.84 14.60
CA LYS A 7 5.50 -10.45 14.21
C LYS A 7 4.01 -10.16 14.07
N THR A 8 3.63 -8.93 14.38
CA THR A 8 2.29 -8.40 14.15
C THR A 8 2.32 -7.33 13.05
N ALA A 9 1.54 -7.52 12.01
CA ALA A 9 1.45 -6.63 10.86
C ALA A 9 0.06 -6.01 10.71
N LEU A 10 0.01 -4.76 10.24
CA LEU A 10 -1.19 -4.10 9.74
C LEU A 10 -1.04 -3.87 8.24
N VAL A 11 -2.07 -4.24 7.46
CA VAL A 11 -2.15 -3.95 6.03
C VAL A 11 -3.46 -3.22 5.73
N THR A 12 -3.39 -1.97 5.28
CA THR A 12 -4.58 -1.22 4.85
C THR A 12 -4.93 -1.52 3.40
N GLY A 13 -6.22 -1.47 3.04
CA GLY A 13 -6.67 -1.83 1.68
C GLY A 13 -6.43 -3.29 1.34
N ALA A 14 -6.51 -4.20 2.32
CA ALA A 14 -6.12 -5.60 2.20
C ALA A 14 -7.25 -6.52 1.72
N SER A 15 -8.41 -6.00 1.28
CA SER A 15 -9.53 -6.82 0.80
C SER A 15 -9.33 -7.38 -0.61
N SER A 16 -8.30 -6.94 -1.36
CA SER A 16 -8.00 -7.40 -2.73
C SER A 16 -6.59 -6.98 -3.19
N GLY A 17 -6.20 -7.44 -4.37
CA GLY A 17 -5.00 -6.97 -5.08
C GLY A 17 -3.70 -7.09 -4.27
N ILE A 18 -2.87 -6.07 -4.34
CA ILE A 18 -1.55 -6.02 -3.68
C ILE A 18 -1.67 -6.18 -2.16
N GLY A 19 -2.61 -5.49 -1.52
CA GLY A 19 -2.79 -5.56 -0.07
C GLY A 19 -3.14 -6.97 0.41
N LEU A 20 -4.02 -7.68 -0.29
CA LEU A 20 -4.35 -9.08 0.02
C LEU A 20 -3.14 -10.01 -0.19
N ALA A 21 -2.40 -9.83 -1.28
CA ALA A 21 -1.21 -10.64 -1.55
C ALA A 21 -0.14 -10.44 -0.46
N ILE A 22 0.09 -9.20 -0.02
CA ILE A 22 0.98 -8.89 1.11
C ILE A 22 0.50 -9.56 2.40
N ALA A 23 -0.79 -9.45 2.72
CA ALA A 23 -1.35 -10.05 3.94
C ALA A 23 -1.18 -11.58 3.94
N ARG A 24 -1.49 -12.25 2.82
CA ARG A 24 -1.28 -13.70 2.64
C ARG A 24 0.19 -14.09 2.80
N ARG A 25 1.08 -13.34 2.15
CA ARG A 25 2.53 -13.61 2.22
C ARG A 25 3.05 -13.45 3.64
N PHE A 26 2.68 -12.39 4.35
CA PHE A 26 3.12 -12.17 5.72
C PHE A 26 2.61 -13.26 6.67
N ALA A 27 1.35 -13.67 6.52
CA ALA A 27 0.79 -14.76 7.32
C ALA A 27 1.47 -16.11 7.03
N ALA A 28 1.79 -16.39 5.77
CA ALA A 28 2.55 -17.60 5.38
C ALA A 28 3.97 -17.62 5.98
N GLU A 29 4.55 -16.44 6.24
CA GLU A 29 5.85 -16.28 6.91
C GLU A 29 5.73 -16.15 8.46
N GLY A 30 4.56 -16.42 9.01
CA GLY A 30 4.37 -16.53 10.45
C GLY A 30 3.78 -15.30 11.15
N ALA A 31 3.55 -14.19 10.46
CA ALA A 31 2.98 -12.99 11.09
C ALA A 31 1.48 -13.13 11.41
N THR A 32 1.04 -12.54 12.50
CA THR A 32 -0.37 -12.18 12.69
C THR A 32 -0.66 -10.90 11.92
N VAL A 33 -1.68 -10.91 11.07
CA VAL A 33 -1.96 -9.81 10.14
C VAL A 33 -3.33 -9.22 10.39
N TYR A 34 -3.39 -7.95 10.74
CA TYR A 34 -4.61 -7.15 10.72
C TYR A 34 -4.86 -6.65 9.30
N LEU A 35 -6.02 -6.99 8.75
CA LEU A 35 -6.50 -6.55 7.45
C LEU A 35 -7.58 -5.50 7.64
N THR A 36 -7.46 -4.35 6.96
CA THR A 36 -8.58 -3.39 6.95
C THR A 36 -9.02 -3.05 5.53
N GLY A 37 -10.31 -2.77 5.39
CA GLY A 37 -10.97 -2.39 4.15
C GLY A 37 -12.44 -2.06 4.37
N ARG A 38 -13.03 -1.30 3.44
CA ARG A 38 -14.38 -0.75 3.57
C ARG A 38 -15.49 -1.79 3.43
N ARG A 39 -15.33 -2.72 2.49
CA ARG A 39 -16.35 -3.70 2.11
C ARG A 39 -16.23 -4.94 2.99
N LYS A 40 -17.13 -5.07 3.97
CA LYS A 40 -17.06 -6.17 4.96
C LYS A 40 -16.99 -7.55 4.33
N ALA A 41 -17.87 -7.88 3.41
CA ALA A 41 -17.89 -9.20 2.79
C ALA A 41 -16.59 -9.55 2.05
N ALA A 42 -16.00 -8.56 1.31
CA ALA A 42 -14.72 -8.76 0.64
C ALA A 42 -13.56 -8.87 1.64
N LEU A 43 -13.62 -8.15 2.76
CA LEU A 43 -12.61 -8.22 3.81
C LEU A 43 -12.66 -9.55 4.57
N ASP A 44 -13.86 -10.05 4.88
CA ASP A 44 -14.05 -11.36 5.53
C ASP A 44 -13.54 -12.50 4.62
N ALA A 45 -13.85 -12.43 3.31
CA ALA A 45 -13.32 -13.38 2.33
C ALA A 45 -11.79 -13.31 2.19
N ALA A 46 -11.20 -12.10 2.30
CA ALA A 46 -9.76 -11.91 2.30
C ALA A 46 -9.12 -12.51 3.57
N ALA A 47 -9.69 -12.28 4.75
CA ALA A 47 -9.20 -12.85 6.00
C ALA A 47 -9.29 -14.38 5.99
N ALA A 48 -10.34 -14.96 5.41
CA ALA A 48 -10.45 -16.41 5.23
C ALA A 48 -9.34 -16.98 4.35
N GLN A 49 -8.89 -16.25 3.31
CA GLN A 49 -7.76 -16.64 2.47
C GLN A 49 -6.40 -16.52 3.20
N VAL A 50 -6.28 -15.59 4.14
CA VAL A 50 -5.10 -15.44 5.01
C VAL A 50 -5.06 -16.56 6.06
N GLY A 51 -6.22 -17.07 6.46
CA GLY A 51 -6.36 -18.17 7.42
C GLY A 51 -6.29 -17.71 8.87
N ALA A 52 -5.88 -18.58 9.77
CA ALA A 52 -5.95 -18.38 11.23
C ALA A 52 -5.12 -17.18 11.76
N ARG A 53 -4.18 -16.67 10.96
CA ARG A 53 -3.35 -15.51 11.28
C ARG A 53 -3.94 -14.18 10.78
N GLY A 54 -5.05 -14.21 10.05
CA GLY A 54 -5.73 -13.04 9.51
C GLY A 54 -6.82 -12.51 10.44
N ILE A 55 -6.76 -11.24 10.80
CA ILE A 55 -7.75 -10.56 11.63
C ILE A 55 -8.37 -9.42 10.81
N ALA A 56 -9.64 -9.58 10.44
CA ALA A 56 -10.38 -8.56 9.69
C ALA A 56 -10.92 -7.47 10.61
N VAL A 57 -10.56 -6.22 10.35
CA VAL A 57 -11.14 -5.04 11.02
C VAL A 57 -11.68 -4.10 9.96
N GLN A 58 -13.01 -4.02 9.85
CA GLN A 58 -13.64 -3.16 8.86
C GLN A 58 -13.38 -1.68 9.16
N GLY A 59 -12.98 -0.92 8.15
CA GLY A 59 -12.79 0.53 8.25
C GLY A 59 -12.37 1.16 6.93
N ASP A 60 -12.60 2.47 6.84
CA ASP A 60 -12.10 3.32 5.76
C ASP A 60 -10.83 4.03 6.25
N ALA A 61 -9.72 3.86 5.53
CA ALA A 61 -8.45 4.51 5.89
C ALA A 61 -8.52 6.05 5.82
N SER A 62 -9.47 6.62 5.10
CA SER A 62 -9.71 8.08 5.03
C SER A 62 -10.55 8.63 6.19
N ASP A 63 -11.21 7.76 6.96
CA ASP A 63 -12.01 8.12 8.13
C ASP A 63 -11.18 7.94 9.42
N LEU A 64 -10.98 9.04 10.15
CA LEU A 64 -10.15 9.03 11.35
C LEU A 64 -10.78 8.25 12.51
N GLY A 65 -12.10 8.19 12.60
CA GLY A 65 -12.84 7.40 13.60
C GLY A 65 -12.69 5.91 13.34
N ASP A 66 -12.69 5.49 12.06
CA ASP A 66 -12.44 4.12 11.67
C ASP A 66 -11.00 3.70 12.02
N LEU A 67 -10.04 4.59 11.77
CA LEU A 67 -8.66 4.37 12.21
C LEU A 67 -8.54 4.29 13.74
N ASP A 68 -9.25 5.15 14.49
CA ASP A 68 -9.24 5.06 15.96
C ASP A 68 -9.76 3.72 16.45
N ARG A 69 -10.85 3.21 15.88
CA ARG A 69 -11.38 1.87 16.21
C ARG A 69 -10.39 0.75 15.86
N LEU A 70 -9.74 0.84 14.69
CA LEU A 70 -8.73 -0.12 14.25
C LEU A 70 -7.58 -0.20 15.25
N PHE A 71 -7.00 0.95 15.62
CA PHE A 71 -5.85 0.97 16.53
C PHE A 71 -6.23 0.61 17.97
N ALA A 72 -7.45 0.94 18.42
CA ALA A 72 -7.98 0.46 19.69
C ALA A 72 -8.13 -1.07 19.72
N GLU A 73 -8.61 -1.67 18.63
CA GLU A 73 -8.72 -3.14 18.50
C GLU A 73 -7.33 -3.80 18.55
N ILE A 74 -6.34 -3.24 17.87
CA ILE A 74 -4.95 -3.74 17.91
C ILE A 74 -4.39 -3.61 19.33
N ALA A 75 -4.61 -2.47 19.99
CA ALA A 75 -4.14 -2.22 21.36
C ALA A 75 -4.73 -3.23 22.36
N ASN A 76 -6.03 -3.53 22.24
CA ASN A 76 -6.74 -4.46 23.11
C ASN A 76 -6.31 -5.93 22.94
N ARG A 77 -5.74 -6.28 21.76
CA ARG A 77 -5.32 -7.67 21.44
C ARG A 77 -3.83 -7.94 21.63
N GLY A 78 -3.08 -7.04 22.22
CA GLY A 78 -1.64 -7.24 22.47
C GLY A 78 -0.81 -5.98 22.31
N GLY A 79 -1.38 -4.90 21.76
CA GLY A 79 -0.81 -3.56 21.78
C GLY A 79 0.53 -3.37 21.07
N ARG A 80 0.87 -4.26 20.12
CA ARG A 80 2.17 -4.23 19.42
C ARG A 80 1.99 -4.28 17.91
N LEU A 81 2.75 -3.46 17.20
CA LEU A 81 2.95 -3.55 15.78
C LEU A 81 4.43 -3.58 15.42
N ASP A 82 4.82 -4.57 14.63
CA ASP A 82 6.16 -4.71 14.06
C ASP A 82 6.20 -4.21 12.63
N ILE A 83 5.06 -4.27 11.92
CA ILE A 83 4.98 -3.92 10.50
C ILE A 83 3.70 -3.13 10.23
N VAL A 84 3.83 -2.03 9.52
CA VAL A 84 2.68 -1.28 8.98
C VAL A 84 2.84 -1.13 7.47
N VAL A 85 1.85 -1.59 6.73
CA VAL A 85 1.76 -1.40 5.28
C VAL A 85 0.60 -0.46 4.97
N ALA A 86 0.92 0.81 4.70
CA ALA A 86 -0.04 1.80 4.26
C ALA A 86 -0.26 1.64 2.75
N ASN A 87 -1.16 0.71 2.38
CA ASN A 87 -1.42 0.31 1.01
C ASN A 87 -2.74 0.86 0.46
N ALA A 88 -3.72 1.21 1.30
CA ALA A 88 -5.01 1.72 0.82
C ALA A 88 -4.81 2.88 -0.18
N GLY A 89 -5.44 2.77 -1.34
CA GLY A 89 -5.34 3.78 -2.40
C GLY A 89 -6.35 3.55 -3.51
N VAL A 90 -6.65 4.62 -4.21
CA VAL A 90 -7.50 4.65 -5.41
C VAL A 90 -6.82 5.47 -6.49
N GLY A 91 -7.14 5.19 -7.76
CA GLY A 91 -6.76 6.00 -8.89
C GLY A 91 -8.01 6.42 -9.65
N ASP A 92 -8.15 7.69 -9.92
CA ASP A 92 -9.21 8.24 -10.76
C ASP A 92 -8.59 8.85 -12.01
N TYR A 93 -9.24 8.66 -13.16
CA TYR A 93 -8.88 9.30 -14.40
C TYR A 93 -9.64 10.63 -14.52
N ALA A 94 -8.91 11.74 -14.48
CA ALA A 94 -9.47 13.08 -14.67
C ALA A 94 -8.40 13.97 -15.32
N PRO A 95 -8.58 14.34 -16.62
CA PRO A 95 -7.72 15.31 -17.29
C PRO A 95 -7.77 16.69 -16.61
N LEU A 96 -6.65 17.46 -16.74
CA LEU A 96 -6.57 18.80 -16.21
C LEU A 96 -7.71 19.68 -16.63
N GLY A 97 -8.57 20.16 -16.32
CA GLY A 97 -9.76 20.90 -16.78
C GLY A 97 -11.06 20.14 -16.56
N ALA A 98 -10.99 18.85 -16.24
CA ALA A 98 -12.15 18.02 -15.90
C ALA A 98 -12.11 17.49 -14.46
N ILE A 99 -11.09 17.85 -13.68
CA ILE A 99 -10.96 17.44 -12.26
C ILE A 99 -12.08 18.09 -11.46
N THR A 100 -12.90 17.29 -10.80
CA THR A 100 -13.91 17.76 -9.85
C THR A 100 -13.35 17.81 -8.43
N GLU A 101 -13.90 18.69 -7.58
CA GLU A 101 -13.56 18.76 -6.15
C GLU A 101 -13.77 17.38 -5.47
N ALA A 102 -14.87 16.71 -5.79
CA ALA A 102 -15.19 15.40 -5.21
C ALA A 102 -14.15 14.31 -5.56
N GLU A 103 -13.64 14.27 -6.79
CA GLU A 103 -12.58 13.35 -7.21
C GLU A 103 -11.24 13.71 -6.55
N TYR A 104 -10.92 14.99 -6.48
CA TYR A 104 -9.74 15.48 -5.78
C TYR A 104 -9.77 15.08 -4.30
N ASP A 105 -10.86 15.38 -3.61
CA ASP A 105 -11.03 15.08 -2.18
C ASP A 105 -11.00 13.57 -1.92
N ARG A 106 -11.67 12.79 -2.76
CA ARG A 106 -11.66 11.33 -2.64
C ARG A 106 -10.25 10.78 -2.78
N THR A 107 -9.51 11.18 -3.82
CA THR A 107 -8.17 10.67 -4.10
C THR A 107 -7.18 11.10 -3.01
N THR A 108 -7.20 12.37 -2.62
CA THR A 108 -6.30 12.91 -1.59
C THR A 108 -6.62 12.37 -0.20
N SER A 109 -7.91 12.24 0.14
CA SER A 109 -8.33 11.71 1.45
C SER A 109 -7.92 10.24 1.63
N ILE A 110 -8.07 9.40 0.62
CA ILE A 110 -7.71 7.99 0.73
C ILE A 110 -6.19 7.82 0.64
N ASN A 111 -5.56 8.37 -0.41
CA ASN A 111 -4.16 8.07 -0.70
C ASN A 111 -3.18 8.79 0.22
N LEU A 112 -3.45 10.05 0.55
CA LEU A 112 -2.51 10.87 1.31
C LEU A 112 -2.93 11.00 2.78
N LYS A 113 -4.10 11.56 3.08
CA LYS A 113 -4.60 11.68 4.46
C LYS A 113 -4.65 10.32 5.15
N GLY A 114 -5.21 9.30 4.47
CA GLY A 114 -5.29 7.93 4.99
C GLY A 114 -3.92 7.33 5.32
N THR A 115 -2.93 7.53 4.45
CA THR A 115 -1.54 7.10 4.70
C THR A 115 -0.94 7.82 5.91
N VAL A 116 -1.07 9.15 5.97
CA VAL A 116 -0.51 9.96 7.06
C VAL A 116 -1.07 9.50 8.41
N PHE A 117 -2.39 9.42 8.53
CA PHE A 117 -3.01 9.10 9.81
C PHE A 117 -2.94 7.61 10.17
N THR A 118 -2.83 6.71 9.20
CA THR A 118 -2.50 5.31 9.47
C THR A 118 -1.14 5.20 10.19
N VAL A 119 -0.11 5.85 9.66
CA VAL A 119 1.23 5.81 10.28
C VAL A 119 1.24 6.56 11.61
N GLN A 120 0.67 7.78 11.67
CA GLN A 120 0.64 8.57 12.90
C GLN A 120 -0.04 7.83 14.06
N LYS A 121 -1.20 7.22 13.80
CA LYS A 121 -1.94 6.48 14.84
C LYS A 121 -1.29 5.14 15.19
N ALA A 122 -0.47 4.57 14.31
CA ALA A 122 0.33 3.39 14.61
C ALA A 122 1.51 3.67 15.55
N LEU A 123 2.03 4.92 15.60
CA LEU A 123 3.26 5.27 16.33
C LEU A 123 3.29 4.79 17.80
N PRO A 124 2.21 4.88 18.60
CA PRO A 124 2.24 4.39 19.98
C PRO A 124 2.43 2.86 20.11
N LEU A 125 2.07 2.10 19.06
CA LEU A 125 2.12 0.64 19.04
C LEU A 125 3.37 0.10 18.33
N LEU A 126 4.10 0.95 17.59
CA LEU A 126 5.33 0.57 16.89
C LEU A 126 6.49 0.40 17.87
N THR A 127 7.09 -0.79 17.83
CA THR A 127 8.26 -1.15 18.65
C THR A 127 9.58 -0.79 17.94
N ALA A 128 10.68 -0.81 18.69
CA ALA A 128 12.01 -0.71 18.07
C ALA A 128 12.23 -1.90 17.11
N GLY A 129 12.82 -1.62 15.96
CA GLY A 129 12.99 -2.59 14.87
C GLY A 129 11.79 -2.69 13.92
N ALA A 130 10.69 -1.98 14.19
CA ALA A 130 9.51 -2.00 13.32
C ALA A 130 9.81 -1.47 11.91
N SER A 131 8.99 -1.92 10.94
CA SER A 131 9.06 -1.52 9.54
C SER A 131 7.75 -0.88 9.07
N VAL A 132 7.83 0.33 8.54
CA VAL A 132 6.72 1.02 7.88
C VAL A 132 6.94 1.01 6.37
N ILE A 133 5.98 0.49 5.61
CA ILE A 133 6.02 0.37 4.16
C ILE A 133 4.90 1.20 3.57
N LEU A 134 5.25 2.20 2.77
CA LEU A 134 4.32 3.12 2.13
C LEU A 134 4.16 2.77 0.65
N LEU A 135 2.94 2.45 0.20
CA LEU A 135 2.69 2.10 -1.20
C LEU A 135 2.61 3.36 -2.08
N SER A 136 3.66 3.58 -2.86
CA SER A 136 3.73 4.55 -3.94
C SER A 136 3.21 3.96 -5.27
N SER A 137 3.67 4.44 -6.40
CA SER A 137 3.38 3.97 -7.75
C SER A 137 4.42 4.50 -8.73
N SER A 138 4.70 3.77 -9.81
CA SER A 138 5.48 4.27 -10.95
C SER A 138 4.89 5.54 -11.57
N SER A 139 3.59 5.79 -11.40
CA SER A 139 2.93 7.05 -11.82
C SER A 139 3.47 8.29 -11.08
N ALA A 140 4.15 8.13 -9.95
CA ALA A 140 4.84 9.23 -9.26
C ALA A 140 6.04 9.77 -10.05
N LEU A 141 6.52 9.04 -11.07
CA LEU A 141 7.70 9.34 -11.89
C LEU A 141 7.35 9.46 -13.37
N ARG A 142 6.39 8.66 -13.85
CA ARG A 142 5.95 8.68 -15.23
C ARG A 142 4.72 9.56 -15.39
N ALA A 143 4.82 10.56 -16.26
CA ALA A 143 3.66 11.38 -16.61
C ALA A 143 2.65 10.54 -17.42
N THR A 144 1.44 10.44 -16.91
CA THR A 144 0.30 9.83 -17.61
C THR A 144 -0.83 10.86 -17.64
N PRO A 145 -1.25 11.35 -18.82
CA PRO A 145 -2.38 12.26 -18.92
C PRO A 145 -3.60 11.70 -18.18
N GLY A 146 -4.33 12.56 -17.48
CA GLY A 146 -5.49 12.16 -16.68
C GLY A 146 -5.20 11.58 -15.29
N LEU A 147 -3.95 11.30 -14.93
CA LEU A 147 -3.59 10.78 -13.60
C LEU A 147 -2.89 11.81 -12.71
N GLY A 148 -3.05 13.11 -12.97
CA GLY A 148 -2.30 14.17 -12.28
C GLY A 148 -2.45 14.15 -10.77
N VAL A 149 -3.68 14.12 -10.24
CA VAL A 149 -3.95 14.10 -8.80
C VAL A 149 -3.44 12.81 -8.16
N TYR A 150 -3.71 11.67 -8.78
CA TYR A 150 -3.21 10.38 -8.33
C TYR A 150 -1.67 10.38 -8.23
N ALA A 151 -1.00 10.76 -9.32
CA ALA A 151 0.46 10.84 -9.38
C ALA A 151 1.04 11.75 -8.29
N ALA A 152 0.42 12.91 -8.07
CA ALA A 152 0.83 13.85 -7.01
C ALA A 152 0.73 13.21 -5.62
N THR A 153 -0.35 12.46 -5.31
CA THR A 153 -0.45 11.75 -4.02
C THR A 153 0.66 10.70 -3.87
N LYS A 154 0.99 9.98 -4.94
CA LYS A 154 2.04 8.95 -4.91
C LYS A 154 3.45 9.54 -4.83
N ALA A 155 3.68 10.72 -5.43
CA ALA A 155 4.92 11.48 -5.26
C ALA A 155 5.08 12.01 -3.81
N ALA A 156 3.99 12.49 -3.20
CA ALA A 156 3.98 12.89 -1.80
C ALA A 156 4.38 11.73 -0.85
N ILE A 157 3.87 10.51 -1.09
CA ILE A 157 4.21 9.31 -0.31
C ILE A 157 5.72 9.01 -0.35
N ARG A 158 6.36 9.17 -1.50
CA ARG A 158 7.83 9.02 -1.65
C ARG A 158 8.60 10.03 -0.79
N SER A 159 8.11 11.28 -0.75
CA SER A 159 8.68 12.32 0.10
C SER A 159 8.51 12.00 1.58
N LEU A 160 7.31 11.59 1.99
CA LEU A 160 7.00 11.19 3.37
C LEU A 160 7.87 10.04 3.84
N ALA A 161 8.15 9.05 2.99
CA ALA A 161 9.00 7.92 3.35
C ALA A 161 10.40 8.37 3.81
N ARG A 162 11.02 9.33 3.10
CA ARG A 162 12.34 9.88 3.46
C ARG A 162 12.28 10.71 4.74
N THR A 163 11.28 11.59 4.85
CA THR A 163 11.12 12.46 6.02
C THR A 163 10.87 11.64 7.28
N TRP A 164 9.94 10.69 7.22
CA TRP A 164 9.63 9.85 8.39
C TRP A 164 10.72 8.85 8.73
N ALA A 165 11.50 8.39 7.74
CA ALA A 165 12.71 7.62 8.02
C ALA A 165 13.68 8.40 8.90
N ALA A 166 13.92 9.69 8.57
CA ALA A 166 14.77 10.55 9.38
C ALA A 166 14.20 10.81 10.78
N GLU A 167 12.89 11.08 10.89
CA GLU A 167 12.22 11.35 12.17
C GLU A 167 12.19 10.12 13.10
N LEU A 168 12.06 8.91 12.56
CA LEU A 168 11.86 7.70 13.33
C LEU A 168 13.14 6.88 13.56
N THR A 169 14.28 7.29 12.99
CA THR A 169 15.59 6.64 13.18
C THR A 169 15.94 6.51 14.66
N GLY A 170 15.71 7.54 15.47
CA GLY A 170 15.98 7.53 16.90
C GLY A 170 15.14 6.50 17.69
N ARG A 171 14.05 6.01 17.11
CA ARG A 171 13.22 4.93 17.66
C ARG A 171 13.59 3.54 17.12
N GLY A 172 14.57 3.45 16.21
CA GLY A 172 14.93 2.23 15.51
C GLY A 172 13.86 1.73 14.54
N ILE A 173 12.97 2.61 14.04
CA ILE A 173 11.91 2.29 13.10
C ILE A 173 12.37 2.64 11.68
N ARG A 174 12.22 1.69 10.76
CA ARG A 174 12.52 1.89 9.34
C ARG A 174 11.27 2.32 8.58
N VAL A 175 11.42 3.26 7.65
CA VAL A 175 10.34 3.69 6.76
C VAL A 175 10.82 3.65 5.32
N ASN A 176 10.12 2.93 4.45
CA ASN A 176 10.49 2.82 3.04
C ASN A 176 9.26 2.96 2.13
N ALA A 177 9.46 3.47 0.92
CA ALA A 177 8.47 3.44 -0.13
C ALA A 177 8.60 2.14 -0.94
N LEU A 178 7.48 1.51 -1.25
CA LEU A 178 7.38 0.42 -2.22
C LEU A 178 6.62 0.94 -3.43
N THR A 179 7.23 0.88 -4.60
CA THR A 179 6.76 1.54 -5.83
C THR A 179 6.47 0.50 -6.91
N PRO A 180 5.24 -0.04 -6.95
CA PRO A 180 4.83 -0.92 -8.02
C PRO A 180 4.66 -0.19 -9.35
N GLY A 181 4.91 -0.91 -10.45
CA GLY A 181 4.44 -0.58 -11.78
C GLY A 181 2.99 -1.03 -11.98
N PRO A 182 2.60 -1.26 -13.25
CA PRO A 182 1.30 -1.88 -13.55
C PRO A 182 1.29 -3.32 -13.01
N VAL A 183 0.31 -3.62 -12.15
CA VAL A 183 0.13 -4.92 -11.49
C VAL A 183 -1.29 -5.41 -11.72
N GLU A 184 -1.45 -6.67 -12.10
CA GLU A 184 -2.74 -7.33 -12.36
C GLU A 184 -3.62 -7.35 -11.11
N THR A 185 -4.45 -6.33 -10.96
CA THR A 185 -5.34 -6.13 -9.80
C THR A 185 -6.71 -5.63 -10.24
N PRO A 186 -7.77 -5.87 -9.46
CA PRO A 186 -9.06 -5.23 -9.70
C PRO A 186 -8.94 -3.70 -9.82
N GLY A 187 -8.12 -3.06 -8.99
CA GLY A 187 -7.92 -1.60 -9.01
C GLY A 187 -7.26 -1.10 -10.30
N LEU A 188 -6.36 -1.87 -10.93
CA LEU A 188 -5.83 -1.51 -12.25
C LEU A 188 -6.92 -1.65 -13.32
N ASN A 189 -7.71 -2.71 -13.27
CA ASN A 189 -8.81 -2.92 -14.22
C ASN A 189 -9.85 -1.80 -14.12
N ASP A 190 -10.23 -1.40 -12.90
CA ASP A 190 -11.15 -0.28 -12.66
C ASP A 190 -10.58 1.04 -13.22
N LEU A 191 -9.30 1.31 -12.99
CA LEU A 191 -8.61 2.48 -13.51
C LEU A 191 -8.59 2.46 -15.05
N LEU A 192 -8.21 1.35 -15.66
CA LEU A 192 -8.16 1.21 -17.12
C LEU A 192 -9.55 1.36 -17.78
N ALA A 193 -10.61 0.89 -17.10
CA ALA A 193 -11.97 1.05 -17.55
C ALA A 193 -12.46 2.52 -17.54
N ALA A 194 -11.87 3.36 -16.69
CA ALA A 194 -12.20 4.78 -16.61
C ALA A 194 -11.57 5.64 -17.73
N PHE A 195 -10.55 5.12 -18.45
CA PHE A 195 -9.97 5.83 -19.58
C PHE A 195 -10.92 5.77 -20.79
N PRO A 196 -11.18 6.88 -21.48
CA PRO A 196 -11.84 6.89 -22.80
C PRO A 196 -11.10 5.98 -23.79
N HIS A 197 -11.83 5.34 -24.70
CA HIS A 197 -11.22 4.38 -25.65
C HIS A 197 -10.08 5.00 -26.46
N ASP A 198 -10.23 6.28 -26.86
CA ASP A 198 -9.25 7.01 -27.67
C ASP A 198 -8.06 7.54 -26.87
N ASP A 199 -8.21 7.70 -25.56
CA ASP A 199 -7.18 8.21 -24.64
C ASP A 199 -6.48 7.09 -23.85
N ARG A 200 -6.83 5.83 -24.09
CA ARG A 200 -6.15 4.72 -23.43
C ARG A 200 -4.67 4.78 -23.82
N PRO A 201 -3.77 4.94 -22.84
CA PRO A 201 -2.36 4.86 -23.15
C PRO A 201 -2.09 3.52 -23.86
N ALA A 202 -1.14 3.47 -24.77
CA ALA A 202 -0.66 2.22 -25.37
C ALA A 202 -0.27 1.15 -24.33
N THR A 203 -0.17 1.57 -23.07
CA THR A 203 -0.02 0.75 -21.85
C THR A 203 -1.33 0.07 -21.39
N ALA A 204 -2.47 0.35 -22.02
CA ALA A 204 -3.80 -0.15 -21.63
C ALA A 204 -4.28 -1.35 -22.48
N GLU A 205 -3.54 -1.76 -23.48
CA GLU A 205 -3.69 -3.07 -24.15
C GLU A 205 -3.19 -4.18 -23.21
N PRO A 206 -3.62 -5.46 -23.36
CA PRO A 206 -3.69 -6.44 -22.25
C PRO A 206 -2.41 -6.65 -21.43
N ALA A 207 -1.30 -6.06 -21.79
CA ALA A 207 -0.12 -5.89 -20.95
C ALA A 207 0.48 -4.51 -21.18
N PRO A 208 0.49 -3.60 -20.21
CA PRO A 208 1.21 -2.35 -20.33
C PRO A 208 2.68 -2.67 -20.66
N PRO A 209 3.31 -1.97 -21.63
CA PRO A 209 4.69 -2.24 -21.97
C PRO A 209 5.59 -1.81 -20.81
N THR A 210 5.90 -2.76 -19.96
CA THR A 210 7.11 -2.68 -19.15
C THR A 210 8.26 -3.26 -19.98
N PRO A 211 9.52 -2.89 -19.72
CA PRO A 211 10.66 -3.55 -20.35
C PRO A 211 10.66 -5.08 -20.24
N LEU A 212 10.06 -5.64 -19.18
CA LEU A 212 9.86 -7.08 -19.03
C LEU A 212 8.68 -7.64 -19.87
N GLY A 213 7.98 -6.82 -20.64
CA GLY A 213 6.93 -7.23 -21.60
C GLY A 213 5.62 -7.70 -20.97
N ARG A 214 5.39 -7.47 -19.67
CA ARG A 214 4.16 -7.88 -18.97
C ARG A 214 3.82 -6.99 -17.77
N ALA A 215 2.59 -7.04 -17.31
CA ALA A 215 2.24 -6.55 -15.98
C ALA A 215 2.86 -7.44 -14.88
N GLY A 216 3.10 -6.85 -13.72
CA GLY A 216 3.49 -7.59 -12.52
C GLY A 216 2.30 -8.34 -11.90
N ARG A 217 2.59 -9.39 -11.14
CA ARG A 217 1.60 -10.06 -10.32
C ARG A 217 1.61 -9.49 -8.89
N PRO A 218 0.48 -9.47 -8.18
CA PRO A 218 0.42 -9.04 -6.77
C PRO A 218 1.44 -9.74 -5.87
N ASP A 219 1.71 -11.02 -6.11
CA ASP A 219 2.67 -11.81 -5.33
C ASP A 219 4.13 -11.34 -5.52
N GLU A 220 4.48 -10.74 -6.66
CA GLU A 220 5.82 -10.17 -6.89
C GLU A 220 6.01 -8.91 -6.04
N VAL A 221 4.97 -8.10 -5.88
CA VAL A 221 4.99 -6.94 -4.97
C VAL A 221 5.01 -7.39 -3.50
N ALA A 222 4.29 -8.46 -3.17
CA ALA A 222 4.27 -9.03 -1.82
C ALA A 222 5.65 -9.59 -1.41
N ALA A 223 6.42 -10.15 -2.35
CA ALA A 223 7.79 -10.59 -2.08
C ALA A 223 8.73 -9.42 -1.73
N ALA A 224 8.61 -8.29 -2.43
CA ALA A 224 9.35 -7.08 -2.12
C ALA A 224 8.92 -6.46 -0.77
N ALA A 225 7.61 -6.49 -0.49
CA ALA A 225 7.09 -6.06 0.82
C ALA A 225 7.65 -6.94 1.96
N LEU A 226 7.77 -8.26 1.75
CA LEU A 226 8.37 -9.17 2.72
C LEU A 226 9.85 -8.81 2.99
N TYR A 227 10.64 -8.53 1.96
CA TYR A 227 12.01 -8.06 2.13
C TYR A 227 12.06 -6.81 3.02
N LEU A 228 11.23 -5.81 2.74
CA LEU A 228 11.19 -4.57 3.53
C LEU A 228 10.67 -4.79 4.97
N ALA A 229 9.79 -5.75 5.18
CA ALA A 229 9.22 -6.08 6.48
C ALA A 229 10.19 -6.83 7.39
N GLY A 230 11.01 -7.72 6.81
CA GLY A 230 11.84 -8.67 7.54
C GLY A 230 13.24 -8.14 7.90
N ASP A 231 14.01 -9.03 8.53
CA ASP A 231 15.35 -8.73 9.03
C ASP A 231 16.40 -8.62 7.91
N HIS A 232 16.07 -9.04 6.69
CA HIS A 232 16.95 -8.88 5.52
C HIS A 232 17.11 -7.41 5.06
N SER A 233 16.30 -6.49 5.58
CA SER A 233 16.32 -5.06 5.26
C SER A 233 16.66 -4.15 6.44
N THR A 234 17.32 -4.69 7.48
CA THR A 234 17.65 -3.92 8.70
C THR A 234 18.54 -2.69 8.45
N PHE A 235 19.26 -2.65 7.32
CA PHE A 235 20.07 -1.51 6.89
C PHE A 235 19.41 -0.70 5.77
N THR A 236 18.09 -0.85 5.57
CA THR A 236 17.32 -0.16 4.50
C THR A 236 16.26 0.72 5.14
N THR A 237 16.44 2.06 5.08
CA THR A 237 15.45 3.05 5.52
C THR A 237 15.53 4.29 4.64
N GLY A 238 14.39 4.98 4.42
CA GLY A 238 14.28 6.12 3.51
C GLY A 238 14.40 5.77 2.03
N ALA A 239 14.49 4.48 1.71
CA ALA A 239 14.65 3.99 0.36
C ALA A 239 13.31 3.92 -0.39
N GLU A 240 13.41 3.92 -1.72
CA GLU A 240 12.33 3.59 -2.64
C GLU A 240 12.69 2.30 -3.38
N LEU A 241 11.89 1.25 -3.17
CA LEU A 241 12.06 -0.03 -3.83
C LEU A 241 11.06 -0.16 -4.99
N PHE A 242 11.58 -0.23 -6.21
CA PHE A 242 10.77 -0.39 -7.42
C PHE A 242 10.47 -1.86 -7.71
N VAL A 243 9.20 -2.14 -8.04
CA VAL A 243 8.71 -3.44 -8.53
C VAL A 243 7.82 -3.15 -9.74
N ASP A 244 8.43 -2.70 -10.83
CA ASP A 244 7.75 -2.09 -11.96
C ASP A 244 8.16 -2.66 -13.33
N GLY A 245 8.93 -3.75 -13.35
CA GLY A 245 9.40 -4.36 -14.58
C GLY A 245 10.33 -3.47 -15.42
N GLY A 246 11.01 -2.51 -14.77
CA GLY A 246 11.91 -1.55 -15.40
C GLY A 246 11.21 -0.29 -15.95
N ALA A 247 9.92 -0.13 -15.73
CA ALA A 247 9.11 0.92 -16.36
C ALA A 247 9.56 2.35 -16.05
N THR A 248 10.29 2.58 -14.96
CA THR A 248 10.79 3.91 -14.55
C THR A 248 12.31 4.03 -14.54
N GLN A 249 13.05 2.96 -14.83
CA GLN A 249 14.52 2.92 -14.83
C GLN A 249 15.13 2.78 -16.21
N LEU A 250 14.36 2.28 -17.21
CA LEU A 250 14.85 1.99 -18.57
C LEU A 250 14.11 2.80 -19.62
#